data_656f370e0e7090dbb520a2f1982256ff
#
_entry.id   656f370e0e7090dbb520a2f1982256ff
#
_cell.length_a   1.000
_cell.length_b   1.000
_cell.length_c   1.000
_cell.angle_alpha   90.00
_cell.angle_beta   90.00
_cell.angle_gamma   90.00
#
_symmetry.space_group_name_H-M   'P 1'
#
loop_
_entity.id
_entity.type
_entity.pdbx_description
1 polymer ?
#
loop_
_entity_poly.entity_id
_entity_poly.type
_entity_poly.pdbx_seq_one_letter_code
_entity_poly.pdbx_strand_id
1 'polypeptide(L)'
;KQIGLGLHMYHDTFQTLPAGWRGFDPSNGQPNWFGLPGWSWSASILPYMEQTAIYDSLLHFDLPVTDPLNDAVRVAEIAIFRCPTDIGEKTFDLQGGGPSVGSGVAFPIEIATGNYIGAFGTIDFHDVCSPSSPDFNGCEGNGTFFLNRQVQFTDIKDGLSNTLVVGERSSKWAPSTWVGVVTGGEHGVARVAGLASYAPNSEDTPEHYSHNFSSF
;
A
#
# COMPACT_ATOMS: atom_id res chain seq x y z
N LYS A 1 8.53 -14.27 -5.32
CA LYS A 1 7.94 -15.63 -5.24
C LYS A 1 7.18 -15.83 -3.92
N GLN A 2 7.78 -15.53 -2.74
CA GLN A 2 7.13 -15.69 -1.43
C GLN A 2 5.88 -14.83 -1.27
N ILE A 3 5.91 -13.55 -1.70
CA ILE A 3 4.74 -12.65 -1.69
C ILE A 3 3.58 -13.26 -2.49
N GLY A 4 3.86 -13.77 -3.71
CA GLY A 4 2.83 -14.43 -4.52
C GLY A 4 2.22 -15.65 -3.82
N LEU A 5 3.05 -16.45 -3.15
CA LEU A 5 2.56 -17.59 -2.35
C LEU A 5 1.68 -17.11 -1.18
N GLY A 6 2.11 -16.08 -0.45
CA GLY A 6 1.33 -15.48 0.63
C GLY A 6 -0.05 -14.98 0.17
N LEU A 7 -0.11 -14.33 -0.99
CA LEU A 7 -1.37 -13.88 -1.59
C LEU A 7 -2.28 -15.06 -1.99
N HIS A 8 -1.74 -16.15 -2.52
CA HIS A 8 -2.51 -17.37 -2.81
C HIS A 8 -3.05 -17.99 -1.51
N MET A 9 -2.23 -18.13 -0.47
CA MET A 9 -2.67 -18.68 0.82
C MET A 9 -3.74 -17.80 1.49
N TYR A 10 -3.61 -16.47 1.38
CA TYR A 10 -4.66 -15.54 1.82
C TYR A 10 -5.95 -15.78 1.04
N HIS A 11 -5.86 -15.89 -0.30
CA HIS A 11 -7.01 -16.15 -1.14
C HIS A 11 -7.66 -17.50 -0.85
N ASP A 12 -6.88 -18.54 -0.60
CA ASP A 12 -7.41 -19.86 -0.23
C ASP A 12 -8.23 -19.81 1.06
N THR A 13 -7.83 -18.94 1.99
CA THR A 13 -8.52 -18.75 3.28
C THR A 13 -9.78 -17.89 3.16
N PHE A 14 -9.70 -16.77 2.46
CA PHE A 14 -10.75 -15.74 2.41
C PHE A 14 -11.51 -15.67 1.09
N GLN A 15 -11.10 -16.45 0.08
CA GLN A 15 -11.65 -16.47 -1.28
C GLN A 15 -11.54 -15.12 -2.01
N THR A 16 -10.67 -14.25 -1.54
CA THR A 16 -10.37 -12.93 -2.11
C THR A 16 -8.92 -12.57 -1.89
N LEU A 17 -8.37 -11.65 -2.68
CA LEU A 17 -7.15 -10.92 -2.33
C LEU A 17 -7.43 -9.93 -1.19
N PRO A 18 -6.44 -9.55 -0.38
CA PRO A 18 -6.62 -8.48 0.60
C PRO A 18 -6.94 -7.16 -0.10
N ALA A 19 -7.65 -6.25 0.58
CA ALA A 19 -7.81 -4.89 0.10
C ALA A 19 -6.45 -4.20 -0.03
N GLY A 20 -6.28 -3.33 -1.02
CA GLY A 20 -5.04 -2.59 -1.25
C GLY A 20 -4.59 -1.81 -0.03
N TRP A 21 -5.53 -1.11 0.57
CA TRP A 21 -5.41 -0.50 1.90
C TRP A 21 -6.80 -0.28 2.52
N ARG A 22 -6.82 -0.08 3.81
CA ARG A 22 -8.05 0.19 4.56
C ARG A 22 -8.07 1.65 5.01
N GLY A 23 -9.13 2.37 4.64
CA GLY A 23 -9.25 3.78 4.98
C GLY A 23 -10.69 4.25 5.11
N PHE A 24 -11.02 4.82 6.27
CA PHE A 24 -12.32 5.41 6.56
C PHE A 24 -12.13 6.75 7.26
N ASP A 25 -13.00 7.69 6.96
CA ASP A 25 -13.06 8.95 7.71
C ASP A 25 -13.67 8.69 9.10
N PRO A 26 -12.95 8.93 10.18
CA PRO A 26 -13.44 8.64 11.53
C PRO A 26 -14.63 9.52 11.94
N SER A 27 -14.90 10.62 11.25
CA SER A 27 -16.01 11.52 11.57
C SER A 27 -17.38 11.00 11.09
N ASN A 28 -17.39 10.23 10.01
CA ASN A 28 -18.62 9.80 9.35
C ASN A 28 -18.62 8.33 8.90
N GLY A 29 -17.49 7.61 9.05
CA GLY A 29 -17.34 6.21 8.68
C GLY A 29 -17.32 5.94 7.17
N GLN A 30 -17.26 6.99 6.32
CA GLN A 30 -17.22 6.81 4.88
C GLN A 30 -15.81 6.42 4.39
N PRO A 31 -15.70 5.66 3.29
CA PRO A 31 -14.41 5.38 2.68
C PRO A 31 -13.63 6.66 2.38
N ASN A 32 -12.36 6.67 2.75
CA ASN A 32 -11.45 7.78 2.48
C ASN A 32 -10.06 7.23 2.17
N TRP A 33 -9.47 7.65 1.08
CA TRP A 33 -8.18 7.12 0.60
C TRP A 33 -6.99 7.47 1.50
N PHE A 34 -7.09 8.49 2.34
CA PHE A 34 -6.17 8.84 3.43
C PHE A 34 -6.74 8.51 4.82
N GLY A 35 -7.78 7.67 4.85
CA GLY A 35 -8.50 7.34 6.06
C GLY A 35 -7.77 6.37 6.99
N LEU A 36 -8.40 6.13 8.13
CA LEU A 36 -7.92 5.21 9.16
C LEU A 36 -8.57 3.83 9.00
N PRO A 37 -7.92 2.75 9.43
CA PRO A 37 -6.63 2.66 10.15
C PRO A 37 -5.40 2.75 9.27
N GLY A 38 -5.50 2.64 7.95
CA GLY A 38 -4.43 2.82 6.98
C GLY A 38 -3.68 1.56 6.55
N TRP A 39 -3.89 0.40 7.16
CA TRP A 39 -3.16 -0.84 6.88
C TRP A 39 -3.25 -1.29 5.43
N SER A 40 -2.10 -1.70 4.86
CA SER A 40 -2.00 -2.15 3.47
C SER A 40 -2.26 -3.65 3.30
N TRP A 41 -2.35 -4.07 2.04
CA TRP A 41 -2.45 -5.46 1.62
C TRP A 41 -1.31 -6.33 2.16
N SER A 42 -0.09 -5.80 2.21
CA SER A 42 1.11 -6.51 2.66
C SER A 42 1.06 -6.84 4.16
N ALA A 43 0.52 -5.95 4.99
CA ALA A 43 0.30 -6.24 6.40
C ALA A 43 -0.70 -7.40 6.60
N SER A 44 -1.70 -7.50 5.73
CA SER A 44 -2.72 -8.56 5.80
C SER A 44 -2.19 -9.95 5.50
N ILE A 45 -1.10 -10.08 4.73
CA ILE A 45 -0.53 -11.38 4.34
C ILE A 45 0.60 -11.87 5.26
N LEU A 46 0.98 -11.12 6.27
CA LEU A 46 2.06 -11.48 7.21
C LEU A 46 1.93 -12.89 7.80
N PRO A 47 0.74 -13.36 8.23
CA PRO A 47 0.59 -14.72 8.76
C PRO A 47 0.97 -15.81 7.75
N TYR A 48 0.80 -15.53 6.46
CA TYR A 48 1.09 -16.45 5.36
C TYR A 48 2.53 -16.38 4.85
N MET A 49 3.36 -15.56 5.52
CA MET A 49 4.76 -15.31 5.16
C MET A 49 5.71 -15.58 6.33
N GLU A 50 5.34 -16.51 7.20
CA GLU A 50 6.10 -16.87 8.41
C GLU A 50 6.34 -15.68 9.37
N GLN A 51 5.49 -14.64 9.30
CA GLN A 51 5.56 -13.45 10.16
C GLN A 51 4.44 -13.43 11.23
N THR A 52 3.95 -14.58 11.63
CA THR A 52 2.86 -14.73 12.61
C THR A 52 3.19 -14.06 13.94
N ALA A 53 4.46 -14.10 14.38
CA ALA A 53 4.89 -13.47 15.63
C ALA A 53 4.71 -11.94 15.59
N ILE A 54 5.01 -11.28 14.47
CA ILE A 54 4.78 -9.84 14.29
C ILE A 54 3.28 -9.55 14.23
N TYR A 55 2.54 -10.34 13.47
CA TYR A 55 1.11 -10.18 13.27
C TYR A 55 0.34 -10.32 14.59
N ASP A 56 0.58 -11.37 15.36
CA ASP A 56 -0.19 -11.68 16.57
C ASP A 56 0.23 -10.86 17.80
N SER A 57 1.51 -10.44 17.86
CA SER A 57 2.05 -9.87 19.09
C SER A 57 2.27 -8.36 19.03
N LEU A 58 2.44 -7.78 17.86
CA LEU A 58 2.81 -6.37 17.71
C LEU A 58 1.79 -5.56 16.91
N LEU A 59 1.01 -6.20 16.05
CA LEU A 59 0.16 -5.50 15.10
C LEU A 59 -1.27 -5.38 15.63
N HIS A 60 -1.72 -4.15 15.85
CA HIS A 60 -3.08 -3.81 16.26
C HIS A 60 -3.86 -3.29 15.04
N PHE A 61 -4.46 -4.19 14.27
CA PHE A 61 -5.16 -3.89 13.01
C PHE A 61 -6.38 -2.99 13.14
N ASP A 62 -7.00 -2.94 14.32
CA ASP A 62 -8.14 -2.10 14.67
C ASP A 62 -7.74 -0.65 14.98
N LEU A 63 -6.45 -0.42 15.24
CA LEU A 63 -5.89 0.89 15.52
C LEU A 63 -5.17 1.47 14.29
N PRO A 64 -5.08 2.80 14.17
CA PRO A 64 -4.31 3.45 13.11
C PRO A 64 -2.85 2.98 13.06
N VAL A 65 -2.26 2.95 11.86
CA VAL A 65 -0.81 2.68 11.70
C VAL A 65 0.06 3.64 12.51
N THR A 66 -0.47 4.81 12.83
CA THR A 66 0.22 5.86 13.62
C THR A 66 -0.06 5.79 15.12
N ASP A 67 -0.86 4.83 15.58
CA ASP A 67 -1.11 4.64 17.00
C ASP A 67 0.19 4.21 17.71
N PRO A 68 0.48 4.73 18.93
CA PRO A 68 1.69 4.37 19.67
C PRO A 68 1.86 2.86 19.93
N LEU A 69 0.77 2.09 20.03
CA LEU A 69 0.83 0.64 20.14
C LEU A 69 1.37 -0.04 18.88
N ASN A 70 1.31 0.64 17.74
CA ASN A 70 1.84 0.18 16.47
C ASN A 70 3.26 0.71 16.17
N ASP A 71 3.88 1.49 17.06
CA ASP A 71 5.21 2.08 16.80
C ASP A 71 6.26 1.03 16.47
N ALA A 72 6.29 -0.06 17.24
CA ALA A 72 7.28 -1.12 17.04
C ALA A 72 7.10 -1.85 15.70
N VAL A 73 5.87 -2.11 15.29
CA VAL A 73 5.58 -2.78 14.03
C VAL A 73 5.73 -1.84 12.84
N ARG A 74 5.43 -0.55 13.01
CA ARG A 74 5.55 0.46 11.95
C ARG A 74 6.97 0.58 11.43
N VAL A 75 7.99 0.39 12.27
CA VAL A 75 9.41 0.46 11.89
C VAL A 75 10.07 -0.91 11.70
N ALA A 76 9.31 -2.01 11.81
CA ALA A 76 9.85 -3.36 11.71
C ALA A 76 10.31 -3.67 10.27
N GLU A 77 11.57 -4.03 10.11
CA GLU A 77 12.08 -4.56 8.85
C GLU A 77 11.55 -5.98 8.61
N ILE A 78 10.90 -6.19 7.46
CA ILE A 78 10.48 -7.51 7.02
C ILE A 78 11.25 -7.85 5.74
N ALA A 79 12.23 -8.73 5.86
CA ALA A 79 13.18 -9.05 4.78
C ALA A 79 12.49 -9.49 3.48
N ILE A 80 11.32 -10.14 3.55
CA ILE A 80 10.57 -10.60 2.38
C ILE A 80 10.04 -9.41 1.55
N PHE A 81 9.77 -8.27 2.19
CA PHE A 81 9.34 -7.04 1.51
C PHE A 81 10.51 -6.16 1.06
N ARG A 82 11.75 -6.57 1.31
CA ARG A 82 12.94 -5.86 0.85
C ARG A 82 13.52 -6.54 -0.39
N CYS A 83 13.87 -5.74 -1.40
CA CYS A 83 14.68 -6.22 -2.51
C CYS A 83 16.14 -6.33 -2.05
N PRO A 84 16.82 -7.46 -2.24
CA PRO A 84 18.21 -7.61 -1.82
C PRO A 84 19.21 -6.66 -2.52
N THR A 85 18.83 -6.12 -3.66
CA THR A 85 19.66 -5.18 -4.43
C THR A 85 19.35 -3.72 -4.10
N ASP A 86 18.29 -3.46 -3.32
CA ASP A 86 17.98 -2.11 -2.87
C ASP A 86 18.95 -1.65 -1.79
N ILE A 87 19.69 -0.58 -2.07
CA ILE A 87 20.65 0.06 -1.15
C ILE A 87 20.01 1.07 -0.21
N GLY A 88 18.68 1.27 -0.30
CA GLY A 88 17.93 2.19 0.55
C GLY A 88 17.89 1.75 2.01
N GLU A 89 17.62 2.70 2.89
CA GLU A 89 17.52 2.47 4.33
C GLU A 89 16.35 1.54 4.69
N LYS A 90 16.44 0.90 5.86
CA LYS A 90 15.41 -0.01 6.39
C LYS A 90 14.12 0.70 6.74
N THR A 91 14.24 1.95 7.13
CA THR A 91 13.15 2.88 7.45
C THR A 91 13.38 4.20 6.74
N PHE A 92 12.36 5.02 6.64
CA PHE A 92 12.46 6.40 6.15
C PHE A 92 11.53 7.32 6.93
N ASP A 93 11.89 8.60 6.96
CA ASP A 93 11.08 9.65 7.55
C ASP A 93 10.02 10.12 6.56
N LEU A 94 8.77 9.69 6.77
CA LEU A 94 7.64 10.14 5.99
C LEU A 94 7.30 11.57 6.40
N GLN A 95 7.28 12.47 5.43
CA GLN A 95 6.94 13.88 5.65
C GLN A 95 5.42 14.09 5.57
N GLY A 96 4.97 15.18 6.20
CA GLY A 96 3.60 15.67 6.06
C GLY A 96 3.39 16.38 4.73
N GLY A 97 2.14 16.62 4.37
CA GLY A 97 1.76 17.35 3.15
C GLY A 97 0.63 16.71 2.36
N GLY A 98 0.26 15.50 2.72
CA GLY A 98 -0.92 14.83 2.16
C GLY A 98 -2.22 15.23 2.86
N PRO A 99 -3.36 14.87 2.27
CA PRO A 99 -4.66 15.00 2.92
C PRO A 99 -4.72 14.23 4.24
N SER A 100 -5.36 14.79 5.25
CA SER A 100 -5.49 14.16 6.55
C SER A 100 -6.95 14.07 7.00
N VAL A 101 -7.27 13.02 7.76
CA VAL A 101 -8.56 12.83 8.42
C VAL A 101 -8.33 12.49 9.90
N GLY A 102 -9.23 12.96 10.76
CA GLY A 102 -9.08 12.76 12.21
C GLY A 102 -8.05 13.68 12.86
N SER A 103 -7.53 13.27 14.00
CA SER A 103 -6.50 14.03 14.74
C SER A 103 -5.17 14.01 13.98
N GLY A 104 -4.52 15.17 13.93
CA GLY A 104 -3.28 15.34 13.20
C GLY A 104 -2.15 14.44 13.70
N VAL A 105 -1.45 13.85 12.75
CA VAL A 105 -0.20 13.11 12.99
C VAL A 105 0.95 14.12 13.03
N ALA A 106 1.86 13.96 13.98
CA ALA A 106 3.09 14.75 14.00
C ALA A 106 4.08 14.19 12.96
N PHE A 107 4.61 15.05 12.10
CA PHE A 107 5.60 14.69 11.10
C PHE A 107 6.96 15.32 11.40
N PRO A 108 8.10 14.72 10.98
CA PRO A 108 8.15 13.44 10.27
C PRO A 108 7.79 12.25 11.15
N ILE A 109 7.31 11.16 10.52
CA ILE A 109 7.06 9.90 11.18
C ILE A 109 7.92 8.81 10.53
N GLU A 110 8.67 8.07 11.34
CA GLU A 110 9.49 6.96 10.84
C GLU A 110 8.62 5.76 10.46
N ILE A 111 8.88 5.17 9.29
CA ILE A 111 8.12 4.02 8.77
C ILE A 111 9.04 3.05 8.02
N ALA A 112 8.76 1.75 8.12
CA ALA A 112 9.55 0.71 7.50
C ALA A 112 9.47 0.76 5.96
N THR A 113 10.61 0.59 5.30
CA THR A 113 10.71 0.48 3.85
C THR A 113 10.25 -0.90 3.38
N GLY A 114 9.46 -0.91 2.29
CA GLY A 114 9.13 -2.09 1.51
C GLY A 114 9.27 -1.77 0.03
N ASN A 115 9.83 -2.69 -0.77
CA ASN A 115 10.08 -2.47 -2.19
C ASN A 115 8.97 -3.01 -3.09
N TYR A 116 7.97 -3.67 -2.52
CA TYR A 116 6.90 -4.28 -3.31
C TYR A 116 5.57 -3.58 -3.05
N ILE A 117 4.96 -3.11 -4.13
CA ILE A 117 3.70 -2.36 -4.12
C ILE A 117 2.64 -3.08 -4.93
N GLY A 118 1.38 -2.94 -4.54
CA GLY A 118 0.25 -3.54 -5.22
C GLY A 118 -0.11 -2.80 -6.51
N ALA A 119 -0.60 -3.51 -7.53
CA ALA A 119 -1.05 -2.89 -8.76
C ALA A 119 -2.45 -2.28 -8.60
N PHE A 120 -2.54 -0.94 -8.62
CA PHE A 120 -3.80 -0.21 -8.69
C PHE A 120 -4.37 -0.22 -10.12
N GLY A 121 -3.50 -0.27 -11.12
CA GLY A 121 -3.85 -0.31 -12.52
C GLY A 121 -3.25 0.85 -13.31
N THR A 122 -3.97 1.29 -14.34
CA THR A 122 -3.54 2.37 -15.24
C THR A 122 -4.30 3.68 -15.03
N ILE A 123 -5.28 3.68 -14.14
CA ILE A 123 -6.12 4.86 -13.82
C ILE A 123 -5.45 5.61 -12.67
N ASP A 124 -5.32 6.94 -12.80
CA ASP A 124 -4.68 7.75 -11.77
C ASP A 124 -5.51 7.79 -10.48
N PHE A 125 -4.82 7.74 -9.34
CA PHE A 125 -5.46 7.82 -8.02
C PHE A 125 -6.27 9.11 -7.84
N HIS A 126 -5.76 10.25 -8.33
CA HIS A 126 -6.42 11.54 -8.17
C HIS A 126 -7.74 11.61 -8.92
N ASP A 127 -7.85 10.89 -10.04
CA ASP A 127 -9.08 10.86 -10.83
C ASP A 127 -10.20 10.14 -10.09
N VAL A 128 -9.91 8.99 -9.47
CA VAL A 128 -10.94 8.10 -8.94
C VAL A 128 -11.04 8.06 -7.41
N CYS A 129 -10.00 8.53 -6.70
CA CYS A 129 -9.99 8.53 -5.23
C CYS A 129 -10.36 9.88 -4.61
N SER A 130 -10.22 10.99 -5.35
CA SER A 130 -10.56 12.32 -4.85
C SER A 130 -12.07 12.57 -4.97
N PRO A 131 -12.79 12.83 -3.86
CA PRO A 131 -14.23 13.16 -3.92
C PRO A 131 -14.54 14.44 -4.72
N SER A 132 -13.55 15.28 -4.99
CA SER A 132 -13.69 16.48 -5.81
C SER A 132 -13.48 16.21 -7.32
N SER A 133 -13.03 15.03 -7.69
CA SER A 133 -12.87 14.66 -9.09
C SER A 133 -14.20 14.32 -9.75
N PRO A 134 -14.42 14.72 -11.01
CA PRO A 134 -15.62 14.31 -11.76
C PRO A 134 -15.68 12.80 -12.02
N ASP A 135 -14.52 12.12 -12.00
CA ASP A 135 -14.40 10.67 -12.23
C ASP A 135 -14.36 9.86 -10.93
N PHE A 136 -14.69 10.49 -9.79
CA PHE A 136 -14.74 9.82 -8.49
C PHE A 136 -15.67 8.60 -8.52
N ASN A 137 -15.11 7.43 -8.19
CA ASN A 137 -15.85 6.17 -8.18
C ASN A 137 -15.70 5.35 -6.88
N GLY A 138 -15.21 5.98 -5.81
CA GLY A 138 -14.91 5.29 -4.56
C GLY A 138 -13.49 4.70 -4.49
N CYS A 139 -12.59 5.20 -5.34
CA CYS A 139 -11.18 4.77 -5.40
C CYS A 139 -11.00 3.35 -5.96
N GLU A 140 -11.68 3.04 -7.04
CA GLU A 140 -11.50 1.80 -7.80
C GLU A 140 -10.69 2.04 -9.06
N GLY A 141 -9.52 1.43 -9.16
CA GLY A 141 -8.74 1.36 -10.38
C GLY A 141 -9.15 0.17 -11.27
N ASN A 142 -8.29 -0.18 -12.20
CA ASN A 142 -8.46 -1.37 -13.06
C ASN A 142 -7.38 -2.45 -12.82
N GLY A 143 -6.69 -2.39 -11.67
CA GLY A 143 -5.74 -3.40 -11.23
C GLY A 143 -6.35 -4.39 -10.23
N THR A 144 -5.64 -4.65 -9.13
CA THR A 144 -6.04 -5.70 -8.15
C THR A 144 -6.09 -5.21 -6.70
N PHE A 145 -5.54 -4.03 -6.39
CA PHE A 145 -5.48 -3.51 -5.02
C PHE A 145 -6.13 -2.14 -4.91
N PHE A 146 -7.30 -2.09 -4.28
CA PHE A 146 -8.13 -0.89 -4.13
C PHE A 146 -8.40 -0.54 -2.68
N LEU A 147 -8.92 0.67 -2.45
CA LEU A 147 -9.39 1.11 -1.15
C LEU A 147 -10.54 0.23 -0.65
N ASN A 148 -10.39 -0.37 0.53
CA ASN A 148 -11.41 -1.17 1.23
C ASN A 148 -12.05 -2.33 0.42
N ARG A 149 -11.67 -2.51 -0.84
CA ARG A 149 -12.24 -3.52 -1.72
C ARG A 149 -11.30 -4.71 -1.86
N GLN A 150 -11.89 -5.89 -1.79
CA GLN A 150 -11.24 -7.19 -2.01
C GLN A 150 -11.62 -7.71 -3.39
N VAL A 151 -10.64 -8.21 -4.14
CA VAL A 151 -10.79 -8.76 -5.50
C VAL A 151 -10.71 -10.28 -5.45
N GLN A 152 -11.61 -10.97 -6.13
CA GLN A 152 -11.54 -12.41 -6.31
C GLN A 152 -10.69 -12.75 -7.55
N PHE A 153 -10.08 -13.93 -7.57
CA PHE A 153 -9.36 -14.38 -8.77
C PHE A 153 -10.27 -14.48 -10.00
N THR A 154 -11.56 -14.72 -9.81
CA THR A 154 -12.58 -14.75 -10.88
C THR A 154 -12.87 -13.37 -11.47
N ASP A 155 -12.53 -12.30 -10.77
CA ASP A 155 -12.70 -10.93 -11.26
C ASP A 155 -11.59 -10.51 -12.24
N ILE A 156 -10.45 -11.24 -12.22
CA ILE A 156 -9.30 -10.97 -13.08
C ILE A 156 -9.55 -11.61 -14.46
N LYS A 157 -10.14 -10.83 -15.37
CA LYS A 157 -10.64 -11.31 -16.68
C LYS A 157 -9.53 -11.72 -17.64
N ASP A 158 -8.36 -11.10 -17.55
CA ASP A 158 -7.21 -11.36 -18.42
C ASP A 158 -6.44 -12.63 -18.02
N GLY A 159 -6.86 -13.26 -16.91
CA GLY A 159 -6.23 -14.44 -16.33
C GLY A 159 -5.03 -14.12 -15.44
N LEU A 160 -4.87 -14.88 -14.38
CA LEU A 160 -3.83 -14.66 -13.34
C LEU A 160 -2.41 -14.65 -13.89
N SER A 161 -2.13 -15.42 -14.94
CA SER A 161 -0.80 -15.49 -15.55
C SER A 161 -0.45 -14.29 -16.41
N ASN A 162 -1.42 -13.45 -16.74
CA ASN A 162 -1.26 -12.30 -17.63
C ASN A 162 -1.46 -10.97 -16.90
N THR A 163 -1.73 -11.01 -15.59
CA THR A 163 -2.02 -9.82 -14.80
C THR A 163 -0.89 -9.51 -13.83
N LEU A 164 -0.38 -8.28 -13.88
CA LEU A 164 0.54 -7.77 -12.86
C LEU A 164 -0.25 -7.48 -11.58
N VAL A 165 0.06 -8.22 -10.52
CA VAL A 165 -0.59 -8.06 -9.21
C VAL A 165 0.28 -7.24 -8.27
N VAL A 166 1.59 -7.53 -8.22
CA VAL A 166 2.57 -6.83 -7.38
C VAL A 166 3.79 -6.54 -8.22
N GLY A 167 4.32 -5.34 -8.09
CA GLY A 167 5.55 -4.93 -8.74
C GLY A 167 6.55 -4.35 -7.77
N GLU A 168 7.77 -4.18 -8.23
CA GLU A 168 8.88 -3.64 -7.46
C GLU A 168 8.97 -2.13 -7.62
N ARG A 169 9.43 -1.44 -6.56
CA ARG A 169 9.78 -0.02 -6.58
C ARG A 169 11.09 0.21 -5.86
N SER A 170 12.04 0.83 -6.55
CA SER A 170 13.34 1.24 -5.99
C SER A 170 13.17 2.38 -5.00
N SER A 171 13.81 2.28 -3.84
CA SER A 171 13.89 3.35 -2.84
C SER A 171 14.61 4.60 -3.36
N LYS A 172 15.43 4.46 -4.39
CA LYS A 172 16.13 5.58 -5.05
C LYS A 172 15.15 6.61 -5.62
N TRP A 173 14.04 6.15 -6.17
CA TRP A 173 13.05 7.04 -6.80
C TRP A 173 12.04 7.56 -5.79
N ALA A 174 11.39 6.66 -5.07
CA ALA A 174 10.46 7.00 -4.02
C ALA A 174 10.34 5.83 -3.03
N PRO A 175 10.69 6.00 -1.77
CA PRO A 175 10.54 4.93 -0.80
C PRO A 175 9.07 4.52 -0.69
N SER A 176 8.85 3.21 -0.65
CA SER A 176 7.55 2.58 -0.43
C SER A 176 7.55 1.87 0.92
N THR A 177 6.39 1.51 1.40
CA THR A 177 6.25 0.82 2.68
C THR A 177 5.35 -0.40 2.56
N TRP A 178 5.63 -1.42 3.35
CA TRP A 178 4.75 -2.55 3.54
C TRP A 178 3.64 -2.27 4.59
N VAL A 179 3.79 -1.23 5.40
CA VAL A 179 2.92 -0.95 6.55
C VAL A 179 1.54 -0.46 6.11
N GLY A 180 1.46 0.69 5.44
CA GLY A 180 0.17 1.24 5.05
C GLY A 180 0.20 2.71 4.65
N VAL A 181 -0.98 3.27 4.48
CA VAL A 181 -1.22 4.67 4.19
C VAL A 181 -1.31 5.44 5.50
N VAL A 182 -0.48 6.47 5.64
CA VAL A 182 -0.50 7.37 6.80
C VAL A 182 -1.31 8.61 6.47
N THR A 183 -2.36 8.87 7.25
CA THR A 183 -3.16 10.10 7.11
C THR A 183 -2.30 11.34 7.28
N GLY A 184 -2.39 12.31 6.36
CA GLY A 184 -1.56 13.51 6.34
C GLY A 184 -0.14 13.32 5.80
N GLY A 185 0.29 12.09 5.52
CA GLY A 185 1.60 11.79 4.93
C GLY A 185 1.65 12.11 3.44
N GLU A 186 2.79 12.59 2.97
CA GLU A 186 3.01 12.82 1.54
C GLU A 186 2.93 11.51 0.72
N HIS A 187 2.40 11.57 -0.50
CA HIS A 187 2.28 10.44 -1.43
C HIS A 187 1.57 9.20 -0.87
N GLY A 188 0.74 9.35 0.18
CA GLY A 188 0.21 8.26 1.00
C GLY A 188 -0.16 6.96 0.27
N VAL A 189 -1.10 6.99 -0.66
CA VAL A 189 -1.53 5.80 -1.44
C VAL A 189 -0.41 5.24 -2.30
N ALA A 190 0.36 6.11 -2.93
CA ALA A 190 1.47 5.71 -3.78
C ALA A 190 2.58 4.95 -3.03
N ARG A 191 2.64 5.06 -1.69
CA ARG A 191 3.59 4.29 -0.86
C ARG A 191 3.27 2.79 -0.81
N VAL A 192 2.04 2.37 -1.10
CA VAL A 192 1.57 0.98 -0.99
C VAL A 192 1.03 0.39 -2.29
N ALA A 193 0.62 1.26 -3.23
CA ALA A 193 0.07 0.87 -4.52
C ALA A 193 0.74 1.67 -5.66
N GLY A 194 0.77 1.13 -6.86
CA GLY A 194 1.42 1.71 -8.01
C GLY A 194 0.59 1.67 -9.27
N LEU A 195 0.90 2.60 -10.18
CA LEU A 195 0.29 2.70 -11.50
C LEU A 195 1.15 1.97 -12.54
N ALA A 196 0.49 1.27 -13.45
CA ALA A 196 1.10 0.61 -14.59
C ALA A 196 0.90 1.40 -15.90
N SER A 197 0.53 2.69 -15.80
CA SER A 197 0.31 3.58 -16.94
C SER A 197 1.60 3.95 -17.67
N TYR A 198 2.71 3.89 -16.97
CA TYR A 198 4.02 4.25 -17.48
C TYR A 198 4.95 3.04 -17.51
N ALA A 199 5.86 3.01 -18.47
CA ALA A 199 6.89 1.97 -18.50
C ALA A 199 7.70 1.99 -17.18
N PRO A 200 8.08 0.83 -16.64
CA PRO A 200 8.98 0.78 -15.50
C PRO A 200 10.26 1.60 -15.78
N ASN A 201 10.71 2.33 -14.77
CA ASN A 201 11.88 3.23 -14.85
C ASN A 201 11.72 4.41 -15.83
N SER A 202 10.51 4.78 -16.23
CA SER A 202 10.31 5.98 -17.05
C SER A 202 10.57 7.24 -16.23
N GLU A 203 11.36 8.16 -16.78
CA GLU A 203 11.79 9.43 -16.13
C GLU A 203 10.88 10.61 -16.51
N ASP A 204 9.65 10.35 -16.98
CA ASP A 204 8.87 11.35 -17.71
C ASP A 204 8.48 12.60 -16.90
N THR A 205 8.33 12.53 -15.60
CA THR A 205 8.22 13.73 -14.72
C THR A 205 8.50 13.41 -13.26
N PRO A 206 9.07 14.34 -12.46
CA PRO A 206 9.28 14.15 -11.02
C PRO A 206 8.01 13.80 -10.23
N GLU A 207 6.85 14.29 -10.66
CA GLU A 207 5.56 14.05 -10.01
C GLU A 207 5.09 12.60 -10.16
N HIS A 208 5.50 11.90 -11.21
CA HIS A 208 5.06 10.54 -11.49
C HIS A 208 5.97 9.45 -10.93
N TYR A 209 7.21 9.75 -10.51
CA TYR A 209 8.13 8.76 -9.94
C TYR A 209 7.57 8.02 -8.71
N SER A 210 6.82 8.74 -7.89
CA SER A 210 6.22 8.16 -6.69
C SER A 210 5.06 7.21 -6.98
N HIS A 211 4.49 7.22 -8.19
CA HIS A 211 3.31 6.44 -8.54
C HIS A 211 3.63 5.16 -9.31
N ASN A 212 4.79 5.09 -9.98
CA ASN A 212 5.11 4.03 -10.93
C ASN A 212 5.87 2.86 -10.30
N PHE A 213 5.92 1.75 -11.03
CA PHE A 213 6.84 0.66 -10.76
C PHE A 213 8.25 1.02 -11.25
N SER A 214 9.27 0.55 -10.53
CA SER A 214 10.66 0.71 -10.94
C SER A 214 11.49 -0.49 -10.49
N SER A 215 12.56 -0.79 -11.21
CA SER A 215 13.54 -1.83 -10.84
C SER A 215 14.87 -1.21 -10.42
N PHE A 216 15.76 -2.02 -9.85
CA PHE A 216 17.12 -1.66 -9.45
C PHE A 216 18.11 -1.89 -10.58
#